data_fa560a9ea5c57c540e73a202f6739a99
#
_entry.id   fa560a9ea5c57c540e73a202f6739a99
#
_cell.length_a   1.000
_cell.length_b   1.000
_cell.length_c   1.000
_cell.angle_alpha   90.00
_cell.angle_beta   90.00
_cell.angle_gamma   90.00
#
_symmetry.space_group_name_H-M   'P 1'
#
loop_
_entity.id
_entity.type
_entity.pdbx_description
1 polymer ?
#
loop_
_entity_poly.entity_id
_entity_poly.type
_entity_poly.pdbx_seq_one_letter_code
_entity_poly.pdbx_strand_id
1 'polypeptide(L)'
;DTIMVDIKINKTLRNVLIGVLLIVLLFVIGSLFPDKDFREKYEGFDLSSSTEMQSSTRTYSEYLELYSKKKEAKQTVKVDVFAYDEDKSYGVRIQDDYHGKKVVVTEDRSSITWNVDVQEEGFYNISMEYVCIPSRNVEMERILYINGEVPFTGADVLSFSRLWKDGGEIKYDNQGNSIRPAQ
;
A
#
# COMPACT_ATOMS: atom_id res chain seq x y z
N ASP A 1 -44.90 -64.96 1.63
CA ASP A 1 -43.65 -65.52 2.17
C ASP A 1 -42.55 -64.49 1.99
N THR A 2 -42.18 -63.81 3.10
CA THR A 2 -41.12 -62.82 3.13
C THR A 2 -39.81 -63.56 3.53
N ILE A 3 -38.91 -63.71 2.60
CA ILE A 3 -37.58 -64.29 2.84
C ILE A 3 -36.73 -63.24 3.55
N MET A 4 -36.56 -63.32 4.87
CA MET A 4 -35.56 -62.53 5.57
C MET A 4 -34.18 -63.22 5.43
N VAL A 5 -33.30 -62.62 4.70
CA VAL A 5 -31.91 -63.05 4.59
C VAL A 5 -31.11 -62.36 5.69
N ASP A 6 -30.71 -63.14 6.72
CA ASP A 6 -29.89 -62.64 7.83
C ASP A 6 -28.42 -62.69 7.42
N ILE A 7 -27.89 -61.58 6.93
CA ILE A 7 -26.48 -61.45 6.51
C ILE A 7 -25.61 -61.17 7.75
N LYS A 8 -25.00 -62.18 8.34
CA LYS A 8 -23.98 -62.04 9.39
C LYS A 8 -22.69 -61.51 8.80
N ILE A 9 -22.50 -60.20 8.87
CA ILE A 9 -21.27 -59.55 8.43
C ILE A 9 -20.18 -59.81 9.52
N ASN A 10 -19.05 -60.38 9.08
CA ASN A 10 -17.90 -60.57 9.92
C ASN A 10 -17.42 -59.23 10.52
N LYS A 11 -17.07 -59.21 11.82
CA LYS A 11 -16.63 -58.02 12.57
C LYS A 11 -15.51 -57.26 11.84
N THR A 12 -14.56 -57.98 11.24
CA THR A 12 -13.45 -57.43 10.45
C THR A 12 -13.97 -56.74 9.19
N LEU A 13 -14.88 -57.40 8.46
CA LEU A 13 -15.46 -56.84 7.22
C LEU A 13 -16.28 -55.58 7.53
N ARG A 14 -17.01 -55.56 8.63
CA ARG A 14 -17.75 -54.38 9.11
C ARG A 14 -16.82 -53.22 9.42
N ASN A 15 -15.71 -53.45 10.07
CA ASN A 15 -14.75 -52.39 10.39
C ASN A 15 -14.07 -51.83 9.12
N VAL A 16 -13.75 -52.70 8.16
CA VAL A 16 -13.23 -52.29 6.85
C VAL A 16 -14.26 -51.42 6.10
N LEU A 17 -15.52 -51.84 6.08
CA LEU A 17 -16.60 -51.06 5.43
C LEU A 17 -16.77 -49.68 6.09
N ILE A 18 -16.73 -49.59 7.42
CA ILE A 18 -16.79 -48.32 8.14
C ILE A 18 -15.60 -47.46 7.79
N GLY A 19 -14.37 -48.01 7.71
CA GLY A 19 -13.17 -47.27 7.31
C GLY A 19 -13.27 -46.69 5.89
N VAL A 20 -13.75 -47.49 4.93
CA VAL A 20 -13.95 -47.04 3.56
C VAL A 20 -15.03 -45.94 3.50
N LEU A 21 -16.15 -46.10 4.26
CA LEU A 21 -17.20 -45.11 4.31
C LEU A 21 -16.71 -43.77 4.88
N LEU A 22 -15.88 -43.81 5.91
CA LEU A 22 -15.25 -42.59 6.48
C LEU A 22 -14.30 -41.89 5.48
N ILE A 23 -13.51 -42.65 4.73
CA ILE A 23 -12.63 -42.08 3.68
C ILE A 23 -13.45 -41.42 2.58
N VAL A 24 -14.52 -42.10 2.12
CA VAL A 24 -15.43 -41.53 1.12
C VAL A 24 -16.12 -40.27 1.64
N LEU A 25 -16.54 -40.30 2.90
CA LEU A 25 -17.18 -39.14 3.54
C LEU A 25 -16.20 -37.94 3.62
N LEU A 26 -14.95 -38.17 4.01
CA LEU A 26 -13.90 -37.12 4.02
C LEU A 26 -13.63 -36.57 2.63
N PHE A 27 -13.63 -37.42 1.62
CA PHE A 27 -13.45 -37.00 0.24
C PHE A 27 -14.62 -36.15 -0.27
N VAL A 28 -15.85 -36.54 0.07
CA VAL A 28 -17.06 -35.77 -0.25
C VAL A 28 -17.07 -34.42 0.48
N ILE A 29 -16.70 -34.40 1.77
CA ILE A 29 -16.59 -33.15 2.52
C ILE A 29 -15.50 -32.25 1.91
N GLY A 30 -14.35 -32.78 1.56
CA GLY A 30 -13.29 -32.03 0.88
C GLY A 30 -13.74 -31.46 -0.48
N SER A 31 -14.57 -32.17 -1.21
CA SER A 31 -15.09 -31.69 -2.51
C SER A 31 -16.20 -30.64 -2.37
N LEU A 32 -16.87 -30.57 -1.20
CA LEU A 32 -17.87 -29.53 -0.91
C LEU A 32 -17.24 -28.16 -0.57
N PHE A 33 -15.95 -28.16 -0.20
CA PHE A 33 -15.17 -26.95 0.02
C PHE A 33 -14.02 -26.90 -1.01
N PRO A 34 -14.30 -26.66 -2.29
CA PRO A 34 -13.22 -26.45 -3.24
C PRO A 34 -12.43 -25.25 -2.76
N ASP A 35 -11.12 -25.43 -2.62
CA ASP A 35 -10.19 -24.30 -2.47
C ASP A 35 -10.43 -23.40 -3.68
N LYS A 36 -11.05 -22.26 -3.45
CA LYS A 36 -11.19 -21.25 -4.49
C LYS A 36 -9.76 -20.88 -4.90
N ASP A 37 -9.41 -21.24 -6.11
CA ASP A 37 -8.12 -20.86 -6.67
C ASP A 37 -7.94 -19.35 -6.45
N PHE A 38 -6.75 -18.95 -6.01
CA PHE A 38 -6.39 -17.55 -5.80
C PHE A 38 -6.78 -16.69 -7.02
N ARG A 39 -6.72 -17.26 -8.23
CA ARG A 39 -7.15 -16.63 -9.47
C ARG A 39 -8.66 -16.34 -9.51
N GLU A 40 -9.51 -17.27 -9.08
CA GLU A 40 -10.97 -17.10 -9.07
C GLU A 40 -11.39 -15.99 -8.09
N LYS A 41 -10.67 -15.83 -6.98
CA LYS A 41 -10.91 -14.77 -6.01
C LYS A 41 -10.65 -13.37 -6.57
N TYR A 42 -9.78 -13.26 -7.56
CA TYR A 42 -9.37 -12.01 -8.20
C TYR A 42 -9.79 -11.93 -9.67
N GLU A 43 -10.66 -12.84 -10.11
CA GLU A 43 -11.28 -12.80 -11.42
C GLU A 43 -12.17 -11.55 -11.52
N GLY A 44 -11.84 -10.67 -12.45
CA GLY A 44 -12.50 -9.35 -12.60
C GLY A 44 -11.74 -8.21 -11.96
N PHE A 45 -10.68 -8.46 -11.18
CA PHE A 45 -9.73 -7.42 -10.85
C PHE A 45 -8.71 -7.33 -11.97
N ASP A 46 -8.71 -6.23 -12.68
CA ASP A 46 -7.66 -5.93 -13.65
C ASP A 46 -6.35 -5.66 -12.91
N LEU A 47 -5.57 -6.74 -12.71
CA LEU A 47 -4.24 -6.65 -12.10
C LEU A 47 -3.20 -6.09 -13.09
N SER A 48 -3.55 -5.96 -14.38
CA SER A 48 -2.70 -5.28 -15.35
C SER A 48 -2.81 -3.77 -15.26
N SER A 49 -3.90 -3.27 -14.64
CA SER A 49 -4.06 -1.87 -14.25
C SER A 49 -3.37 -1.52 -12.92
N SER A 50 -2.62 -2.45 -12.29
CA SER A 50 -1.53 -2.00 -11.45
C SER A 50 -0.73 -1.08 -12.36
N THR A 51 -0.94 0.22 -12.19
CA THR A 51 -0.11 1.25 -12.76
C THR A 51 1.28 0.66 -12.83
N GLU A 52 1.75 0.34 -14.05
CA GLU A 52 3.16 0.05 -14.21
C GLU A 52 3.83 1.18 -13.47
N MET A 53 4.37 0.90 -12.29
CA MET A 53 5.21 1.87 -11.62
C MET A 53 6.26 2.15 -12.66
N GLN A 54 6.16 3.30 -13.31
CA GLN A 54 7.15 3.76 -14.26
C GLN A 54 8.41 4.03 -13.43
N SER A 55 9.06 2.94 -13.05
CA SER A 55 10.36 2.98 -12.44
C SER A 55 11.29 3.58 -13.47
N SER A 56 11.89 4.70 -13.16
CA SER A 56 12.97 5.21 -13.99
C SER A 56 14.08 4.18 -13.99
N THR A 57 14.56 3.83 -15.16
CA THR A 57 15.77 2.97 -15.30
C THR A 57 17.04 3.75 -15.01
N ARG A 58 16.96 5.09 -14.91
CA ARG A 58 18.10 5.99 -14.69
C ARG A 58 18.36 6.16 -13.21
N THR A 59 19.60 5.98 -12.80
CA THR A 59 20.05 6.28 -11.44
C THR A 59 20.13 7.79 -11.20
N TYR A 60 20.16 8.21 -9.93
CA TYR A 60 20.33 9.62 -9.59
C TYR A 60 21.66 10.19 -10.10
N SER A 61 22.74 9.40 -10.09
CA SER A 61 24.04 9.81 -10.62
C SER A 61 23.99 10.07 -12.12
N GLU A 62 23.36 9.20 -12.89
CA GLU A 62 23.16 9.37 -14.34
C GLU A 62 22.27 10.58 -14.64
N TYR A 63 21.26 10.84 -13.81
CA TYR A 63 20.43 12.05 -13.92
C TYR A 63 21.28 13.32 -13.73
N LEU A 64 22.13 13.36 -12.71
CA LEU A 64 23.03 14.50 -12.46
C LEU A 64 24.06 14.67 -13.59
N GLU A 65 24.60 13.58 -14.13
CA GLU A 65 25.54 13.63 -15.25
C GLU A 65 24.90 14.20 -16.52
N LEU A 66 23.66 13.76 -16.83
CA LEU A 66 22.90 14.26 -17.97
C LEU A 66 22.73 15.77 -17.93
N TYR A 67 22.53 16.34 -16.75
CA TYR A 67 22.34 17.76 -16.53
C TYR A 67 23.55 18.48 -15.95
N SER A 68 24.76 17.88 -16.02
CA SER A 68 25.98 18.39 -15.40
C SER A 68 26.37 19.81 -15.82
N LYS A 69 25.90 20.29 -16.98
CA LYS A 69 26.10 21.65 -17.46
C LYS A 69 25.13 22.69 -16.88
N LYS A 70 24.06 22.22 -16.21
CA LYS A 70 23.07 23.09 -15.58
C LYS A 70 23.58 23.49 -14.19
N LYS A 71 23.27 24.72 -13.79
CA LYS A 71 23.61 25.26 -12.47
C LYS A 71 22.44 25.14 -11.52
N GLU A 72 22.69 25.31 -10.25
CA GLU A 72 21.63 25.54 -9.27
C GLU A 72 20.92 26.86 -9.60
N ALA A 73 19.60 26.81 -9.64
CA ALA A 73 18.78 28.00 -9.82
C ALA A 73 18.90 28.89 -8.57
N LYS A 74 18.96 30.18 -8.77
CA LYS A 74 18.99 31.16 -7.67
C LYS A 74 17.59 31.57 -7.23
N GLN A 75 16.61 31.30 -8.06
CA GLN A 75 15.21 31.63 -7.81
C GLN A 75 14.59 30.61 -6.88
N THR A 76 13.80 31.08 -5.91
CA THR A 76 12.89 30.24 -5.14
C THR A 76 11.48 30.37 -5.72
N VAL A 77 10.90 29.24 -6.12
CA VAL A 77 9.53 29.17 -6.60
C VAL A 77 8.65 28.66 -5.47
N LYS A 78 7.71 29.49 -5.01
CA LYS A 78 6.75 29.14 -4.00
C LYS A 78 5.50 28.55 -4.66
N VAL A 79 5.21 27.30 -4.40
CA VAL A 79 4.03 26.61 -4.91
C VAL A 79 2.88 26.80 -3.90
N ASP A 80 1.74 27.29 -4.36
CA ASP A 80 0.51 27.29 -3.57
C ASP A 80 -0.06 25.86 -3.57
N VAL A 81 0.02 25.20 -2.43
CA VAL A 81 -0.45 23.80 -2.27
C VAL A 81 -1.95 23.64 -2.50
N PHE A 82 -2.74 24.72 -2.38
CA PHE A 82 -4.19 24.72 -2.60
C PHE A 82 -4.57 24.91 -4.06
N ALA A 83 -3.65 25.39 -4.89
CA ALA A 83 -3.83 25.60 -6.33
C ALA A 83 -3.39 24.38 -7.15
N TYR A 84 -3.82 23.19 -6.74
CA TYR A 84 -3.56 21.97 -7.48
C TYR A 84 -4.53 21.80 -8.64
N ASP A 85 -4.14 21.04 -9.64
CA ASP A 85 -4.93 20.72 -10.82
C ASP A 85 -5.97 19.65 -10.44
N GLU A 86 -7.23 20.05 -10.26
CA GLU A 86 -8.31 19.16 -9.83
C GLU A 86 -8.59 18.05 -10.86
N ASP A 87 -8.46 18.32 -12.15
CA ASP A 87 -8.72 17.34 -13.21
C ASP A 87 -7.67 16.23 -13.26
N LYS A 88 -6.46 16.50 -12.77
CA LYS A 88 -5.33 15.57 -12.72
C LYS A 88 -5.04 15.05 -11.31
N SER A 89 -5.92 15.34 -10.36
CA SER A 89 -5.74 14.94 -8.97
C SER A 89 -6.91 14.06 -8.51
N TYR A 90 -6.64 13.10 -7.64
CA TYR A 90 -7.67 12.27 -7.03
C TYR A 90 -7.28 11.86 -5.61
N GLY A 91 -8.27 11.54 -4.76
CA GLY A 91 -8.05 11.22 -3.36
C GLY A 91 -7.48 12.39 -2.56
N VAL A 92 -7.82 13.62 -2.96
CA VAL A 92 -7.33 14.87 -2.39
C VAL A 92 -8.51 15.69 -1.90
N ARG A 93 -8.38 16.32 -0.75
CA ARG A 93 -9.37 17.24 -0.22
C ARG A 93 -8.71 18.37 0.56
N ILE A 94 -9.34 19.53 0.57
CA ILE A 94 -8.94 20.65 1.41
C ILE A 94 -9.66 20.53 2.75
N GLN A 95 -8.93 20.74 3.83
CA GLN A 95 -9.45 20.85 5.18
C GLN A 95 -9.04 22.21 5.74
N ASP A 96 -10.04 23.04 6.07
CA ASP A 96 -9.79 24.44 6.46
C ASP A 96 -9.18 24.57 7.86
N ASP A 97 -9.44 23.61 8.73
CA ASP A 97 -8.85 23.57 10.06
C ASP A 97 -8.34 22.17 10.41
N TYR A 98 -7.04 22.05 10.50
CA TYR A 98 -6.33 20.93 11.09
C TYR A 98 -5.31 21.49 12.08
N HIS A 99 -5.63 21.48 13.36
CA HIS A 99 -4.84 22.10 14.43
C HIS A 99 -4.52 23.59 14.16
N GLY A 100 -5.51 24.34 13.70
CA GLY A 100 -5.38 25.77 13.43
C GLY A 100 -4.73 26.12 12.08
N LYS A 101 -4.47 25.14 11.23
CA LYS A 101 -3.91 25.35 9.88
C LYS A 101 -4.84 24.79 8.81
N LYS A 102 -4.95 25.52 7.70
CA LYS A 102 -5.54 24.99 6.47
C LYS A 102 -4.55 24.03 5.82
N VAL A 103 -5.02 22.85 5.41
CA VAL A 103 -4.18 21.79 4.85
C VAL A 103 -4.82 21.14 3.63
N VAL A 104 -3.98 20.56 2.79
CA VAL A 104 -4.39 19.60 1.75
C VAL A 104 -4.19 18.21 2.28
N VAL A 105 -5.26 17.42 2.35
CA VAL A 105 -5.24 16.04 2.83
C VAL A 105 -5.23 15.11 1.65
N THR A 106 -4.32 14.14 1.67
CA THR A 106 -4.22 13.07 0.67
C THR A 106 -4.48 11.71 1.31
N GLU A 107 -5.18 10.84 0.61
CA GLU A 107 -5.47 9.47 1.03
C GLU A 107 -4.32 8.51 0.68
N ASP A 108 -4.41 7.25 1.12
CA ASP A 108 -3.41 6.22 0.81
C ASP A 108 -3.26 6.02 -0.72
N ARG A 109 -4.40 6.01 -1.43
CA ARG A 109 -4.43 5.99 -2.90
C ARG A 109 -4.84 7.36 -3.39
N SER A 110 -3.88 8.19 -3.65
CA SER A 110 -4.12 9.55 -4.12
C SER A 110 -3.02 10.00 -5.06
N SER A 111 -3.36 10.94 -5.91
CA SER A 111 -2.41 11.69 -6.72
C SER A 111 -2.75 13.16 -6.65
N ILE A 112 -1.74 14.00 -6.51
CA ILE A 112 -1.91 15.45 -6.54
C ILE A 112 -0.94 16.05 -7.55
N THR A 113 -1.45 16.92 -8.39
CA THR A 113 -0.69 17.55 -9.48
C THR A 113 -0.71 19.05 -9.32
N TRP A 114 0.44 19.69 -9.38
CA TRP A 114 0.59 21.13 -9.43
C TRP A 114 1.21 21.55 -10.74
N ASN A 115 0.66 22.58 -11.34
CA ASN A 115 1.28 23.27 -12.48
C ASN A 115 2.20 24.34 -11.92
N VAL A 116 3.51 24.17 -12.11
CA VAL A 116 4.53 25.08 -11.59
C VAL A 116 5.22 25.78 -12.74
N ASP A 117 5.17 27.10 -12.76
CA ASP A 117 5.87 27.90 -13.76
C ASP A 117 7.25 28.30 -13.22
N VAL A 118 8.28 27.79 -13.91
CA VAL A 118 9.68 27.98 -13.55
C VAL A 118 10.33 28.88 -14.59
N GLN A 119 10.77 30.08 -14.17
CA GLN A 119 11.32 31.08 -15.08
C GLN A 119 12.84 30.90 -15.31
N GLU A 120 13.54 30.31 -14.38
CA GLU A 120 14.99 30.06 -14.46
C GLU A 120 15.24 28.57 -14.64
N GLU A 121 15.99 28.22 -15.68
CA GLU A 121 16.40 26.83 -15.90
C GLU A 121 17.54 26.45 -14.95
N GLY A 122 17.39 25.34 -14.22
CA GLY A 122 18.44 24.90 -13.29
C GLY A 122 17.98 23.77 -12.38
N PHE A 123 18.84 23.41 -11.44
CA PHE A 123 18.50 22.49 -10.38
C PHE A 123 17.76 23.21 -9.26
N TYR A 124 16.69 22.58 -8.78
CA TYR A 124 15.89 23.03 -7.65
C TYR A 124 15.80 21.95 -6.58
N ASN A 125 15.85 22.38 -5.33
CA ASN A 125 15.49 21.54 -4.21
C ASN A 125 14.00 21.68 -3.92
N ILE A 126 13.31 20.55 -3.74
CA ILE A 126 11.90 20.55 -3.35
C ILE A 126 11.83 20.46 -1.83
N SER A 127 11.17 21.41 -1.20
CA SER A 127 10.89 21.42 0.24
C SER A 127 9.40 21.42 0.48
N MET A 128 8.95 20.64 1.46
CA MET A 128 7.54 20.50 1.79
C MET A 128 7.35 20.42 3.31
N GLU A 129 6.38 21.18 3.82
CA GLU A 129 5.89 20.99 5.18
C GLU A 129 4.73 19.99 5.15
N TYR A 130 4.82 18.95 5.93
CA TYR A 130 3.77 17.94 6.02
C TYR A 130 3.50 17.53 7.47
N VAL A 131 2.34 16.96 7.69
CA VAL A 131 1.95 16.36 8.96
C VAL A 131 1.32 14.99 8.71
N CYS A 132 1.74 14.02 9.51
CA CYS A 132 1.17 12.68 9.45
C CYS A 132 -0.14 12.65 10.23
N ILE A 133 -1.24 12.34 9.55
CA ILE A 133 -2.51 12.09 10.21
C ILE A 133 -2.40 10.80 11.04
N PRO A 134 -2.97 10.73 12.26
CA PRO A 134 -3.01 9.51 13.05
C PRO A 134 -3.60 8.35 12.25
N SER A 135 -2.83 7.30 12.05
CA SER A 135 -3.17 6.14 11.24
C SER A 135 -2.30 4.95 11.66
N ARG A 136 -2.04 4.02 10.75
CA ARG A 136 -1.11 2.93 10.97
C ARG A 136 0.30 3.48 11.23
N ASN A 137 1.06 2.81 12.11
CA ASN A 137 2.43 3.20 12.47
C ASN A 137 3.45 2.83 11.37
N VAL A 138 3.15 3.21 10.13
CA VAL A 138 4.01 2.97 8.97
C VAL A 138 4.37 4.31 8.33
N GLU A 139 5.53 4.36 7.70
CA GLU A 139 5.93 5.50 6.89
C GLU A 139 4.98 5.66 5.69
N MET A 140 4.84 6.88 5.23
CA MET A 140 4.11 7.16 4.00
C MET A 140 5.08 7.20 2.84
N GLU A 141 4.78 6.47 1.79
CA GLU A 141 5.57 6.47 0.57
C GLU A 141 4.82 7.20 -0.53
N ARG A 142 5.54 7.94 -1.35
CA ARG A 142 5.01 8.68 -2.49
C ARG A 142 5.95 8.55 -3.68
N ILE A 143 5.40 8.69 -4.86
CA ILE A 143 6.16 8.74 -6.11
C ILE A 143 6.19 10.18 -6.58
N LEU A 144 7.35 10.67 -6.93
CA LEU A 144 7.50 11.98 -7.57
C LEU A 144 7.51 11.83 -9.09
N TYR A 145 6.61 12.55 -9.72
CA TYR A 145 6.61 12.74 -11.17
C TYR A 145 6.98 14.17 -11.50
N ILE A 146 7.85 14.36 -12.48
CA ILE A 146 8.16 15.64 -13.07
C ILE A 146 7.80 15.56 -14.55
N ASN A 147 6.86 16.37 -15.00
CA ASN A 147 6.32 16.35 -16.36
C ASN A 147 5.79 14.96 -16.80
N GLY A 148 5.22 14.20 -15.83
CA GLY A 148 4.63 12.89 -16.10
C GLY A 148 5.61 11.72 -16.06
N GLU A 149 6.88 11.96 -15.77
CA GLU A 149 7.91 10.92 -15.69
C GLU A 149 8.56 10.88 -14.30
N VAL A 150 8.95 9.68 -13.86
CA VAL A 150 9.81 9.50 -12.69
C VAL A 150 11.23 9.89 -13.07
N PRO A 151 11.83 10.92 -12.48
CA PRO A 151 13.08 11.48 -13.00
C PRO A 151 14.30 10.55 -12.83
N PHE A 152 14.33 9.76 -11.77
CA PHE A 152 15.41 8.81 -11.46
C PHE A 152 14.94 7.76 -10.46
N THR A 153 15.64 6.65 -10.37
CA THR A 153 15.38 5.59 -9.38
C THR A 153 15.57 6.14 -7.95
N GLY A 154 14.57 5.93 -7.10
CA GLY A 154 14.49 6.51 -5.76
C GLY A 154 13.50 7.69 -5.68
N ALA A 155 13.15 8.35 -6.80
CA ALA A 155 12.03 9.27 -6.86
C ALA A 155 10.68 8.52 -6.93
N ASP A 156 10.70 7.23 -7.19
CA ASP A 156 9.58 6.29 -7.14
C ASP A 156 9.25 5.82 -5.71
N VAL A 157 10.11 6.09 -4.73
CA VAL A 157 9.90 5.74 -3.32
C VAL A 157 10.39 6.87 -2.41
N LEU A 158 9.62 7.94 -2.31
CA LEU A 158 9.90 9.01 -1.35
C LEU A 158 9.22 8.68 -0.02
N SER A 159 10.00 8.43 1.01
CA SER A 159 9.53 8.12 2.35
C SER A 159 9.32 9.39 3.18
N PHE A 160 8.12 9.52 3.74
CA PHE A 160 7.75 10.57 4.68
C PHE A 160 7.65 9.95 6.07
N SER A 161 8.72 10.13 6.83
CA SER A 161 8.84 9.53 8.16
C SER A 161 7.95 10.22 9.18
N ARG A 162 7.41 9.42 10.12
CA ARG A 162 6.69 9.93 11.28
C ARG A 162 7.68 10.31 12.37
N LEU A 163 7.56 11.51 12.86
CA LEU A 163 8.32 11.97 14.02
C LEU A 163 7.55 11.61 15.29
N TRP A 164 8.17 10.85 16.16
CA TRP A 164 7.62 10.45 17.44
C TRP A 164 8.21 11.31 18.55
N LYS A 165 7.37 11.65 19.50
CA LYS A 165 7.81 12.25 20.76
C LYS A 165 7.25 11.45 21.93
N ASP A 166 7.92 11.51 23.07
CA ASP A 166 7.42 10.88 24.27
C ASP A 166 6.11 11.52 24.69
N GLY A 167 5.04 10.71 24.71
CA GLY A 167 3.71 11.13 25.11
C GLY A 167 3.48 11.11 26.63
N GLY A 168 4.51 10.77 27.41
CA GLY A 168 4.45 10.62 28.86
C GLY A 168 5.46 9.62 29.38
N GLU A 169 5.20 9.07 30.59
CA GLU A 169 6.03 8.04 31.17
C GLU A 169 6.01 6.75 30.34
N ILE A 170 7.18 6.10 30.25
CA ILE A 170 7.32 4.81 29.57
C ILE A 170 6.47 3.78 30.31
N LYS A 171 5.51 3.19 29.63
CA LYS A 171 4.73 2.07 30.13
C LYS A 171 5.38 0.76 29.69
N TYR A 172 5.17 -0.28 30.49
CA TYR A 172 5.69 -1.61 30.22
C TYR A 172 4.52 -2.59 30.12
N ASP A 173 4.66 -3.60 29.27
CA ASP A 173 3.72 -4.72 29.23
C ASP A 173 3.96 -5.69 30.41
N ASN A 174 3.17 -6.74 30.49
CA ASN A 174 3.27 -7.78 31.53
C ASN A 174 4.55 -8.64 31.42
N GLN A 175 5.33 -8.47 30.38
CA GLN A 175 6.61 -9.13 30.13
C GLN A 175 7.81 -8.20 30.36
N GLY A 176 7.56 -6.94 30.72
CA GLY A 176 8.60 -5.95 30.96
C GLY A 176 9.11 -5.22 29.70
N ASN A 177 8.45 -5.38 28.55
CA ASN A 177 8.82 -4.66 27.34
C ASN A 177 8.22 -3.25 27.33
N SER A 178 8.99 -2.27 26.88
CA SER A 178 8.51 -0.90 26.73
C SER A 178 7.38 -0.83 25.71
N ILE A 179 6.27 -0.25 26.09
CA ILE A 179 5.15 0.02 25.17
C ILE A 179 5.43 1.37 24.48
N ARG A 180 5.44 1.37 23.14
CA ARG A 180 5.61 2.58 22.36
C ARG A 180 4.49 3.57 22.71
N PRO A 181 4.80 4.84 23.03
CA PRO A 181 3.78 5.83 23.30
C PRO A 181 2.92 6.06 22.05
N ALA A 182 1.63 6.31 22.28
CA ALA A 182 0.74 6.75 21.19
C ALA A 182 1.13 8.17 20.74
N GLN A 183 0.91 8.45 19.47
CA GLN A 183 1.01 9.80 18.90
C GLN A 183 -0.01 10.72 19.51
#